data_61e9eab72f29f2a8060d77603be02527
#
_entry.id   61e9eab72f29f2a8060d77603be02527
#
_cell.length_a   1.000
_cell.length_b   1.000
_cell.length_c   1.000
_cell.angle_alpha   90.00
_cell.angle_beta   90.00
_cell.angle_gamma   90.00
#
_symmetry.space_group_name_H-M   'P 1'
#
loop_
_entity.id
_entity.type
_entity.pdbx_description
1 polymer ?
#
loop_
_entity_poly.entity_id
_entity_poly.type
_entity_poly.pdbx_seq_one_letter_code
_entity_poly.pdbx_strand_id
1 'polypeptide(L)'
;MNPIEKMVIKEQVTEQIRTVYDPEIPVNIYELGMIYDIEVKDDGVVEVTMTLTSPACPAAQIIPNEVRQKSEMVKGVAAANVHIVWEPRWDPSMMSEEARLTLGM
;
A
#
# COMPACT_ATOMS: atom_id res chain seq x y z
N MET A 1 0.10 17.69 -14.37
CA MET A 1 1.03 17.51 -13.22
C MET A 1 2.39 17.12 -13.77
N ASN A 2 3.46 17.76 -13.31
CA ASN A 2 4.80 17.46 -13.81
C ASN A 2 5.39 16.24 -13.09
N PRO A 3 6.49 15.64 -13.63
CA PRO A 3 7.08 14.45 -13.03
C PRO A 3 7.56 14.62 -11.58
N ILE A 4 8.02 15.82 -11.23
CA ILE A 4 8.50 16.09 -9.87
C ILE A 4 7.33 16.07 -8.89
N GLU A 5 6.21 16.70 -9.25
CA GLU A 5 5.00 16.67 -8.43
C GLU A 5 4.48 15.26 -8.23
N LYS A 6 4.51 14.44 -9.29
CA LYS A 6 4.10 13.03 -9.20
C LYS A 6 4.99 12.25 -8.25
N MET A 7 6.30 12.49 -8.29
CA MET A 7 7.26 11.83 -7.40
C MET A 7 7.00 12.19 -5.94
N VAL A 8 6.76 13.47 -5.67
CA VAL A 8 6.48 13.95 -4.31
C VAL A 8 5.20 13.32 -3.77
N ILE A 9 4.15 13.31 -4.59
CA ILE A 9 2.86 12.72 -4.20
C ILE A 9 3.04 11.22 -3.95
N LYS A 10 3.72 10.52 -4.85
CA LYS A 10 3.97 9.09 -4.69
C LYS A 10 4.69 8.78 -3.37
N GLU A 11 5.71 9.58 -3.04
CA GLU A 11 6.45 9.41 -1.81
C GLU A 11 5.57 9.65 -0.59
N GLN A 12 4.75 10.70 -0.60
CA GLN A 12 3.84 11.01 0.49
C GLN A 12 2.75 9.96 0.66
N VAL A 13 2.22 9.44 -0.45
CA VAL A 13 1.26 8.33 -0.43
C VAL A 13 1.92 7.09 0.19
N THR A 14 3.15 6.80 -0.19
CA THR A 14 3.90 5.67 0.37
C THR A 14 4.04 5.82 1.90
N GLU A 15 4.38 7.02 2.37
CA GLU A 15 4.52 7.27 3.81
C GLU A 15 3.19 7.08 4.54
N GLN A 16 2.08 7.49 3.93
CA GLN A 16 0.76 7.28 4.53
C GLN A 16 0.41 5.78 4.57
N ILE A 17 0.73 5.04 3.53
CA ILE A 17 0.47 3.59 3.47
C ILE A 17 1.29 2.86 4.55
N ARG A 18 2.46 3.36 4.91
CA ARG A 18 3.28 2.79 5.98
C ARG A 18 2.62 2.91 7.36
N THR A 19 1.54 3.65 7.49
CA THR A 19 0.77 3.72 8.74
C THR A 19 -0.34 2.69 8.81
N VAL A 20 -0.53 1.88 7.78
CA VAL A 20 -1.55 0.84 7.72
C VAL A 20 -0.92 -0.48 8.12
N TYR A 21 -1.51 -1.16 9.10
CA TYR A 21 -1.01 -2.41 9.64
C TYR A 21 -2.01 -3.53 9.43
N ASP A 22 -1.49 -4.74 9.17
CA ASP A 22 -2.30 -5.94 9.29
C ASP A 22 -2.61 -6.15 10.78
N PRO A 23 -3.88 -6.40 11.16
CA PRO A 23 -4.23 -6.49 12.58
C PRO A 23 -3.55 -7.64 13.32
N GLU A 24 -3.03 -8.63 12.61
CA GLU A 24 -2.40 -9.80 13.23
C GLU A 24 -0.87 -9.76 13.21
N ILE A 25 -0.28 -8.81 12.48
CA ILE A 25 1.17 -8.74 12.26
C ILE A 25 1.66 -7.35 12.66
N PRO A 26 2.67 -7.22 13.54
CA PRO A 26 3.13 -5.92 14.02
C PRO A 26 4.07 -5.21 13.03
N VAL A 27 3.78 -5.29 11.75
CA VAL A 27 4.54 -4.66 10.68
C VAL A 27 3.54 -4.04 9.70
N ASN A 28 3.87 -2.85 9.18
CA ASN A 28 2.97 -2.20 8.24
C ASN A 28 2.95 -2.95 6.91
N ILE A 29 1.85 -2.74 6.16
CA ILE A 29 1.62 -3.52 4.94
C ILE A 29 2.62 -3.21 3.81
N TYR A 30 3.21 -2.01 3.81
CA TYR A 30 4.22 -1.67 2.82
C TYR A 30 5.48 -2.54 3.01
N GLU A 31 5.97 -2.63 4.25
CA GLU A 31 7.14 -3.44 4.58
C GLU A 31 6.85 -4.94 4.45
N LEU A 32 5.58 -5.34 4.60
CA LEU A 32 5.18 -6.73 4.37
C LEU A 32 5.23 -7.11 2.90
N GLY A 33 5.35 -6.14 1.98
CA GLY A 33 5.41 -6.43 0.55
C GLY A 33 4.03 -6.61 -0.08
N MET A 34 2.98 -6.10 0.53
CA MET A 34 1.62 -6.23 0.02
C MET A 34 1.28 -5.18 -1.04
N ILE A 35 2.06 -4.11 -1.14
CA ILE A 35 1.87 -3.05 -2.14
C ILE A 35 2.74 -3.36 -3.35
N TYR A 36 2.10 -3.61 -4.50
CA TYR A 36 2.81 -4.00 -5.71
C TYR A 36 3.12 -2.82 -6.61
N ASP A 37 2.25 -1.80 -6.64
CA ASP A 37 2.47 -0.63 -7.48
C ASP A 37 1.68 0.57 -6.95
N ILE A 38 2.24 1.75 -7.14
CA ILE A 38 1.58 3.02 -6.84
C ILE A 38 1.81 3.91 -8.06
N GLU A 39 0.73 4.24 -8.77
CA GLU A 39 0.80 5.12 -9.93
C GLU A 39 0.06 6.42 -9.65
N VAL A 40 0.73 7.55 -9.88
CA VAL A 40 0.13 8.88 -9.77
C VAL A 40 -0.13 9.39 -11.17
N LYS A 41 -1.39 9.66 -11.49
CA LYS A 41 -1.78 10.14 -12.81
C LYS A 41 -1.76 11.67 -12.88
N ASP A 42 -1.81 12.19 -14.11
CA ASP A 42 -1.71 13.65 -14.35
C ASP A 42 -2.86 14.43 -13.72
N ASP A 43 -4.01 13.82 -13.54
CA ASP A 43 -5.20 14.46 -12.95
C ASP A 43 -5.23 14.36 -11.42
N GLY A 44 -4.19 13.81 -10.81
CA GLY A 44 -4.12 13.64 -9.36
C GLY A 44 -4.77 12.38 -8.84
N VAL A 45 -5.25 11.51 -9.71
CA VAL A 45 -5.77 10.20 -9.31
C VAL A 45 -4.61 9.26 -9.03
N VAL A 46 -4.66 8.57 -7.89
CA VAL A 46 -3.65 7.59 -7.49
C VAL A 46 -4.24 6.20 -7.65
N GLU A 47 -3.51 5.34 -8.37
CA GLU A 47 -3.88 3.94 -8.52
C GLU A 47 -2.93 3.09 -7.71
N VAL A 48 -3.46 2.35 -6.74
CA VAL A 48 -2.68 1.46 -5.88
C VAL A 48 -3.04 0.03 -6.23
N THR A 49 -2.04 -0.76 -6.60
CA THR A 49 -2.21 -2.20 -6.84
C THR A 49 -1.59 -2.93 -5.66
N MET A 50 -2.36 -3.79 -5.02
CA MET A 50 -1.90 -4.51 -3.84
C MET A 50 -2.49 -5.90 -3.79
N THR A 51 -1.95 -6.71 -2.89
CA THR A 51 -2.49 -8.02 -2.59
C THR A 51 -2.74 -8.15 -1.08
N LEU A 52 -3.34 -9.26 -0.70
CA LEU A 52 -3.56 -9.62 0.70
C LEU A 52 -2.97 -11.01 0.93
N THR A 53 -2.69 -11.32 2.19
CA THR A 53 -2.10 -12.61 2.54
C THR A 53 -3.08 -13.77 2.35
N SER A 54 -4.38 -13.49 2.46
CA SER A 54 -5.42 -14.50 2.27
C SER A 54 -6.75 -13.84 1.91
N PRO A 55 -7.52 -14.38 0.93
CA PRO A 55 -8.84 -13.85 0.61
C PRO A 55 -9.86 -14.06 1.73
N ALA A 56 -9.59 -14.99 2.65
CA ALA A 56 -10.49 -15.28 3.77
C ALA A 56 -10.20 -14.42 5.01
N CYS A 57 -9.17 -13.58 4.97
CA CYS A 57 -8.81 -12.71 6.09
C CYS A 57 -9.88 -11.65 6.32
N PRO A 58 -10.38 -11.43 7.56
CA PRO A 58 -11.31 -10.33 7.83
C PRO A 58 -10.76 -8.97 7.45
N ALA A 59 -9.43 -8.81 7.44
CA ALA A 59 -8.76 -7.59 7.02
C ALA A 59 -8.91 -7.33 5.52
N ALA A 60 -9.36 -8.31 4.73
CA ALA A 60 -9.49 -8.18 3.28
C ALA A 60 -10.43 -7.04 2.86
N GLN A 61 -11.36 -6.63 3.72
CA GLN A 61 -12.25 -5.50 3.44
C GLN A 61 -11.76 -4.22 4.10
N ILE A 62 -11.05 -4.33 5.20
CA ILE A 62 -10.62 -3.18 6.01
C ILE A 62 -9.36 -2.54 5.45
N ILE A 63 -8.35 -3.34 5.12
CA ILE A 63 -7.05 -2.83 4.67
C ILE A 63 -7.14 -2.01 3.38
N PRO A 64 -7.81 -2.49 2.31
CA PRO A 64 -7.90 -1.69 1.09
C PRO A 64 -8.60 -0.35 1.31
N ASN A 65 -9.63 -0.32 2.15
CA ASN A 65 -10.34 0.91 2.46
C ASN A 65 -9.44 1.89 3.23
N GLU A 66 -8.65 1.40 4.18
CA GLU A 66 -7.67 2.22 4.89
C GLU A 66 -6.60 2.77 3.96
N VAL A 67 -6.09 1.95 3.05
CA VAL A 67 -5.11 2.38 2.05
C VAL A 67 -5.68 3.51 1.21
N ARG A 68 -6.93 3.37 0.75
CA ARG A 68 -7.61 4.40 -0.02
C ARG A 68 -7.74 5.70 0.79
N GLN A 69 -8.22 5.61 2.01
CA GLN A 69 -8.41 6.78 2.85
C GLN A 69 -7.10 7.50 3.15
N LYS A 70 -6.07 6.75 3.50
CA LYS A 70 -4.75 7.33 3.78
C LYS A 70 -4.15 7.99 2.54
N SER A 71 -4.31 7.37 1.37
CA SER A 71 -3.82 7.95 0.12
C SER A 71 -4.54 9.25 -0.21
N GLU A 72 -5.84 9.32 0.04
CA GLU A 72 -6.64 10.52 -0.24
C GLU A 72 -6.35 11.67 0.72
N MET A 73 -5.69 11.40 1.85
CA MET A 73 -5.26 12.44 2.78
C MET A 73 -4.07 13.25 2.26
N VAL A 74 -3.37 12.76 1.27
CA VAL A 74 -2.20 13.45 0.72
C VAL A 74 -2.66 14.64 -0.12
N LYS A 75 -2.04 15.80 0.13
CA LYS A 75 -2.32 17.02 -0.64
C LYS A 75 -1.95 16.80 -2.10
N GLY A 76 -2.86 17.14 -2.99
CA GLY A 76 -2.69 16.97 -4.43
C GLY A 76 -3.33 15.72 -4.98
N VAL A 77 -3.78 14.81 -4.13
CA VAL A 77 -4.51 13.61 -4.55
C VAL A 77 -5.99 13.95 -4.70
N ALA A 78 -6.50 13.80 -5.92
CA ALA A 78 -7.91 14.04 -6.23
C ALA A 78 -8.78 12.86 -5.80
N ALA A 79 -8.28 11.63 -6.00
CA ALA A 79 -8.95 10.40 -5.61
C ALA A 79 -7.93 9.28 -5.59
N ALA A 80 -8.22 8.22 -4.86
CA ALA A 80 -7.38 7.03 -4.85
C ALA A 80 -8.25 5.80 -5.12
N ASN A 81 -7.77 4.94 -6.01
CA ASN A 81 -8.38 3.65 -6.32
C ASN A 81 -7.44 2.55 -5.89
N VAL A 82 -7.97 1.54 -5.21
CA VAL A 82 -7.19 0.41 -4.75
C VAL A 82 -7.65 -0.84 -5.47
N HIS A 83 -6.72 -1.53 -6.12
CA HIS A 83 -6.97 -2.73 -6.89
C HIS A 83 -6.32 -3.93 -6.19
N ILE A 84 -7.14 -4.91 -5.82
CA ILE A 84 -6.64 -6.13 -5.21
C ILE A 84 -6.36 -7.14 -6.31
N VAL A 85 -5.13 -7.66 -6.34
CA VAL A 85 -4.72 -8.70 -7.27
C VAL A 85 -4.22 -9.91 -6.49
N TRP A 86 -4.36 -11.10 -7.06
CA TRP A 86 -3.94 -12.34 -6.42
C TRP A 86 -2.76 -12.98 -7.15
N GLU A 87 -2.26 -12.32 -8.19
CA GLU A 87 -1.05 -12.70 -8.93
C GLU A 87 -0.12 -11.50 -9.05
N PRO A 88 1.16 -11.65 -8.73
CA PRO A 88 1.76 -12.81 -8.08
C PRO A 88 1.20 -12.99 -6.67
N ARG A 89 1.13 -14.25 -6.24
CA ARG A 89 0.65 -14.57 -4.89
C ARG A 89 1.68 -14.06 -3.86
N TRP A 90 1.17 -13.46 -2.79
CA TRP A 90 2.05 -13.00 -1.72
C TRP A 90 2.75 -14.17 -1.04
N ASP A 91 4.03 -14.00 -0.75
CA ASP A 91 4.79 -14.94 0.07
C ASP A 91 5.79 -14.18 0.96
N PRO A 92 6.31 -14.82 2.03
CA PRO A 92 7.20 -14.13 2.97
C PRO A 92 8.48 -13.57 2.38
N SER A 93 8.92 -14.05 1.22
CA SER A 93 10.12 -13.50 0.55
C SER A 93 9.91 -12.09 0.04
N MET A 94 8.66 -11.62 -0.04
CA MET A 94 8.33 -10.27 -0.49
C MET A 94 8.48 -9.23 0.61
N MET A 95 8.66 -9.67 1.86
CA MET A 95 8.88 -8.76 2.98
C MET A 95 10.21 -8.05 2.87
N SER A 96 10.26 -6.79 3.31
CA SER A 96 11.51 -6.06 3.42
C SER A 96 12.42 -6.71 4.48
N GLU A 97 13.72 -6.38 4.43
CA GLU A 97 14.65 -6.83 5.44
C GLU A 97 14.23 -6.36 6.84
N GLU A 98 13.76 -5.12 6.93
CA GLU A 98 13.28 -4.55 8.19
C GLU A 98 12.11 -5.36 8.77
N ALA A 99 11.15 -5.74 7.91
CA ALA A 99 10.01 -6.55 8.33
C ALA A 99 10.46 -7.93 8.84
N ARG A 100 11.40 -8.55 8.13
CA ARG A 100 11.93 -9.85 8.53
C ARG A 100 12.62 -9.78 9.88
N LEU A 101 13.42 -8.74 10.11
CA LEU A 101 14.11 -8.56 11.38
C LEU A 101 13.11 -8.35 12.51
N THR A 102 12.08 -7.55 12.28
CA THR A 102 11.04 -7.28 13.28
C THR A 102 10.31 -8.55 13.68
N LEU A 103 10.07 -9.44 12.72
CA LEU A 103 9.35 -10.70 12.95
C LEU A 103 10.27 -11.84 13.40
N GLY A 104 11.58 -11.61 13.45
CA GLY A 104 12.53 -12.64 13.86
C GLY A 104 12.81 -13.71 12.82
N MET A 105 12.63 -13.35 11.57
CA MET A 105 12.80 -14.28 10.44
C MET A 105 14.20 -14.20 9.84
#